data_74572f9eb94b957c230b22626c653477
#
_entry.id   74572f9eb94b957c230b22626c653477
#
_cell.length_a   1.000
_cell.length_b   1.000
_cell.length_c   1.000
_cell.angle_alpha   90.00
_cell.angle_beta   90.00
_cell.angle_gamma   90.00
#
_symmetry.space_group_name_H-M   'P 1'
#
loop_
_entity.id
_entity.type
_entity.pdbx_description
1 polymer ?
#
loop_
_entity_poly.entity_id
_entity_poly.type
_entity_poly.pdbx_seq_one_letter_code
_entity_poly.pdbx_strand_id
1 'polypeptide(L)'
;QNISSQMEPTLDTLDPKLPGVQALRTFSGHIQELSELENSLSEPYEVQEKNISTFCESVMDKVRGKVQEDVTLTVNAPKLNVKINPEHLERILLHLLENAAEYTPAGGKIWLDFKKRGAHTHQFIISDTGCGIPEEQREDIFKPFTEVKDLTKGDGLGLPICSLIAAKMNGSLTLDSSYTKGARFV
;
A
#
# COMPACT_ATOMS: atom_id res chain seq x y z
N GLN A 1 21.19 6.72 -15.99
CA GLN A 1 21.58 5.74 -14.97
C GLN A 1 20.71 5.96 -13.73
N ASN A 2 20.05 4.92 -13.28
CA ASN A 2 19.12 5.00 -12.16
C ASN A 2 19.92 5.08 -10.85
N ILE A 3 19.68 6.11 -10.04
CA ILE A 3 20.35 6.34 -8.74
C ILE A 3 20.14 5.12 -7.81
N SER A 4 18.97 4.51 -7.85
CA SER A 4 18.63 3.33 -7.09
C SER A 4 19.57 2.14 -7.39
N SER A 5 19.86 1.87 -8.67
CA SER A 5 20.77 0.78 -9.07
C SER A 5 22.22 0.99 -8.65
N GLN A 6 22.62 2.23 -8.33
CA GLN A 6 23.95 2.54 -7.80
C GLN A 6 24.02 2.43 -6.27
N MET A 7 22.89 2.62 -5.58
CA MET A 7 22.83 2.51 -4.11
C MET A 7 22.81 1.07 -3.60
N GLU A 8 22.15 0.16 -4.31
CA GLU A 8 21.98 -1.25 -3.91
C GLU A 8 23.30 -1.95 -3.57
N PRO A 9 24.35 -1.92 -4.44
CA PRO A 9 25.61 -2.59 -4.12
C PRO A 9 26.32 -2.06 -2.86
N THR A 10 26.14 -0.75 -2.58
CA THR A 10 26.72 -0.13 -1.38
C THR A 10 25.93 -0.51 -0.14
N LEU A 11 24.60 -0.56 -0.22
CA LEU A 11 23.72 -0.96 0.87
C LEU A 11 23.91 -2.44 1.25
N ASP A 12 24.27 -3.29 0.29
CA ASP A 12 24.55 -4.73 0.52
C ASP A 12 25.79 -4.97 1.36
N THR A 13 26.71 -4.02 1.43
CA THR A 13 27.93 -4.10 2.27
C THR A 13 27.68 -3.69 3.73
N LEU A 14 26.52 -3.10 4.03
CA LEU A 14 26.18 -2.60 5.35
C LEU A 14 25.36 -3.62 6.16
N ASP A 15 25.48 -3.56 7.50
CA ASP A 15 24.67 -4.41 8.37
C ASP A 15 23.18 -4.16 8.15
N PRO A 16 22.41 -5.16 7.63
CA PRO A 16 21.01 -5.00 7.32
C PRO A 16 20.12 -4.76 8.55
N LYS A 17 20.63 -4.98 9.75
CA LYS A 17 19.89 -4.77 11.02
C LYS A 17 19.91 -3.33 11.49
N LEU A 18 20.75 -2.46 10.90
CA LEU A 18 20.77 -1.05 11.25
C LEU A 18 19.51 -0.36 10.71
N PRO A 19 18.75 0.35 11.56
CA PRO A 19 17.49 1.01 11.13
C PRO A 19 17.68 1.96 9.94
N GLY A 20 18.79 2.67 9.88
CA GLY A 20 19.10 3.57 8.77
C GLY A 20 19.34 2.83 7.45
N VAL A 21 19.94 1.63 7.49
CA VAL A 21 20.16 0.80 6.29
C VAL A 21 18.83 0.30 5.75
N GLN A 22 17.92 -0.15 6.60
CA GLN A 22 16.58 -0.57 6.19
C GLN A 22 15.78 0.59 5.59
N ALA A 23 15.82 1.78 6.20
CA ALA A 23 15.17 2.97 5.69
C ALA A 23 15.68 3.35 4.29
N LEU A 24 17.01 3.29 4.07
CA LEU A 24 17.60 3.56 2.76
C LEU A 24 17.20 2.50 1.72
N ARG A 25 17.10 1.22 2.10
CA ARG A 25 16.61 0.18 1.19
C ARG A 25 15.15 0.41 0.78
N THR A 26 14.29 0.75 1.74
CA THR A 26 12.89 1.09 1.46
C THR A 26 12.80 2.29 0.52
N PHE A 27 13.55 3.33 0.79
CA PHE A 27 13.61 4.52 -0.07
C PHE A 27 14.11 4.20 -1.49
N SER A 28 15.20 3.43 -1.61
CA SER A 28 15.71 2.97 -2.90
C SER A 28 14.66 2.17 -3.68
N GLY A 29 13.96 1.26 -2.99
CA GLY A 29 12.87 0.48 -3.58
C GLY A 29 11.72 1.35 -4.09
N HIS A 30 11.28 2.34 -3.32
CA HIS A 30 10.24 3.27 -3.74
C HIS A 30 10.66 4.15 -4.94
N ILE A 31 11.91 4.62 -4.98
CA ILE A 31 12.45 5.36 -6.13
C ILE A 31 12.47 4.47 -7.38
N GLN A 32 12.87 3.21 -7.24
CA GLN A 32 12.83 2.25 -8.34
C GLN A 32 11.39 2.02 -8.82
N GLU A 33 10.45 1.83 -7.90
CA GLU A 33 9.04 1.64 -8.22
C GLU A 33 8.45 2.84 -8.97
N LEU A 34 8.76 4.07 -8.53
CA LEU A 34 8.37 5.29 -9.26
C LEU A 34 8.94 5.34 -10.66
N SER A 35 10.22 4.99 -10.83
CA SER A 35 10.87 4.95 -12.15
C SER A 35 10.25 3.89 -13.07
N GLU A 36 9.91 2.72 -12.54
CA GLU A 36 9.22 1.67 -13.28
C GLU A 36 7.80 2.11 -13.68
N LEU A 37 7.08 2.78 -12.78
CA LEU A 37 5.76 3.34 -13.09
C LEU A 37 5.81 4.38 -14.21
N GLU A 38 6.79 5.29 -14.19
CA GLU A 38 7.00 6.25 -15.29
C GLU A 38 7.25 5.55 -16.61
N ASN A 39 8.13 4.56 -16.63
CA ASN A 39 8.45 3.79 -17.84
C ASN A 39 7.24 2.98 -18.34
N SER A 40 6.42 2.46 -17.44
CA SER A 40 5.25 1.64 -17.78
C SER A 40 4.01 2.45 -18.17
N LEU A 41 4.06 3.78 -18.15
CA LEU A 41 2.95 4.64 -18.62
C LEU A 41 2.60 4.40 -20.10
N SER A 42 3.57 3.96 -20.89
CA SER A 42 3.41 3.64 -22.30
C SER A 42 3.04 2.18 -22.58
N GLU A 43 3.07 1.30 -21.59
CA GLU A 43 2.75 -0.11 -21.75
C GLU A 43 1.24 -0.37 -21.72
N PRO A 44 0.73 -1.37 -22.47
CA PRO A 44 -0.67 -1.74 -22.42
C PRO A 44 -1.08 -2.16 -21.00
N TYR A 45 -2.23 -1.69 -20.56
CA TYR A 45 -2.82 -2.10 -19.29
C TYR A 45 -3.39 -3.51 -19.41
N GLU A 46 -2.71 -4.50 -18.84
CA GLU A 46 -3.14 -5.89 -18.87
C GLU A 46 -4.11 -6.20 -17.75
N VAL A 47 -5.24 -6.82 -18.11
CA VAL A 47 -6.22 -7.33 -17.15
C VAL A 47 -6.32 -8.83 -17.23
N GLN A 48 -6.51 -9.45 -16.08
CA GLN A 48 -6.74 -10.89 -15.94
C GLN A 48 -8.00 -11.14 -15.13
N GLU A 49 -8.69 -12.21 -15.44
CA GLU A 49 -9.81 -12.66 -14.62
C GLU A 49 -9.28 -13.40 -13.38
N LYS A 50 -9.63 -12.91 -12.21
CA LYS A 50 -9.22 -13.47 -10.91
C LYS A 50 -10.40 -13.65 -9.98
N ASN A 51 -10.40 -14.73 -9.19
CA ASN A 51 -11.31 -14.88 -8.07
C ASN A 51 -10.92 -13.91 -6.98
N ILE A 52 -11.81 -12.97 -6.67
CA ILE A 52 -11.47 -11.84 -5.79
C ILE A 52 -11.27 -12.26 -4.33
N SER A 53 -11.99 -13.26 -3.86
CA SER A 53 -11.78 -13.80 -2.51
C SER A 53 -10.38 -14.37 -2.36
N THR A 54 -9.96 -15.25 -3.27
CA THR A 54 -8.63 -15.87 -3.27
C THR A 54 -7.53 -14.82 -3.42
N PHE A 55 -7.74 -13.82 -4.28
CA PHE A 55 -6.78 -12.75 -4.48
C PHE A 55 -6.58 -11.92 -3.21
N CYS A 56 -7.66 -11.46 -2.57
CA CYS A 56 -7.59 -10.69 -1.33
C CYS A 56 -6.96 -11.48 -0.18
N GLU A 57 -7.28 -12.76 -0.05
CA GLU A 57 -6.66 -13.64 0.97
C GLU A 57 -5.15 -13.78 0.73
N SER A 58 -4.72 -13.97 -0.52
CA SER A 58 -3.29 -14.09 -0.83
C SER A 58 -2.50 -12.82 -0.52
N VAL A 59 -3.09 -11.65 -0.73
CA VAL A 59 -2.48 -10.37 -0.39
C VAL A 59 -2.42 -10.19 1.13
N MET A 60 -3.50 -10.51 1.83
CA MET A 60 -3.55 -10.43 3.29
C MET A 60 -2.51 -11.34 3.95
N ASP A 61 -2.31 -12.55 3.41
CA ASP A 61 -1.32 -13.49 3.93
C ASP A 61 0.12 -12.95 3.87
N LYS A 62 0.44 -12.11 2.89
CA LYS A 62 1.77 -11.47 2.78
C LYS A 62 2.07 -10.48 3.90
N VAL A 63 1.06 -9.90 4.53
CA VAL A 63 1.22 -8.98 5.67
C VAL A 63 1.00 -9.64 7.02
N ARG A 64 0.56 -10.88 7.07
CA ARG A 64 0.27 -11.60 8.32
C ARG A 64 1.46 -11.67 9.28
N GLY A 65 2.68 -11.77 8.75
CA GLY A 65 3.91 -11.76 9.55
C GLY A 65 4.42 -10.36 9.96
N LYS A 66 3.76 -9.29 9.50
CA LYS A 66 4.20 -7.90 9.74
C LYS A 66 3.36 -7.15 10.77
N VAL A 67 2.25 -7.74 11.22
CA VAL A 67 1.35 -7.14 12.21
C VAL A 67 1.85 -7.39 13.62
N GLN A 68 1.44 -6.53 14.54
CA GLN A 68 1.70 -6.68 15.98
C GLN A 68 0.98 -7.90 16.55
N GLU A 69 1.36 -8.29 17.75
CA GLU A 69 0.76 -9.41 18.47
C GLU A 69 -0.75 -9.23 18.65
N ASP A 70 -1.50 -10.32 18.50
CA ASP A 70 -2.97 -10.35 18.66
C ASP A 70 -3.77 -9.39 17.72
N VAL A 71 -3.17 -8.91 16.64
CA VAL A 71 -3.91 -8.16 15.61
C VAL A 71 -4.75 -9.12 14.78
N THR A 72 -6.04 -8.83 14.66
CA THR A 72 -6.99 -9.63 13.86
C THR A 72 -7.05 -9.11 12.44
N LEU A 73 -6.78 -9.98 11.47
CA LEU A 73 -6.87 -9.71 10.03
C LEU A 73 -8.15 -10.35 9.47
N THR A 74 -8.97 -9.56 8.78
CA THR A 74 -10.24 -10.03 8.20
C THR A 74 -10.34 -9.62 6.75
N VAL A 75 -10.68 -10.59 5.88
CA VAL A 75 -10.99 -10.35 4.46
C VAL A 75 -12.48 -10.61 4.23
N ASN A 76 -13.17 -9.61 3.68
CA ASN A 76 -14.57 -9.69 3.29
C ASN A 76 -14.68 -9.51 1.77
N ALA A 77 -14.46 -10.57 1.04
CA ALA A 77 -14.54 -10.58 -0.41
C ALA A 77 -15.36 -11.80 -0.89
N PRO A 78 -16.31 -11.61 -1.81
CA PRO A 78 -17.13 -12.71 -2.33
C PRO A 78 -16.30 -13.60 -3.26
N LYS A 79 -16.71 -14.86 -3.39
CA LYS A 79 -16.18 -15.78 -4.40
C LYS A 79 -16.71 -15.40 -5.79
N LEU A 80 -16.17 -14.35 -6.34
CA LEU A 80 -16.57 -13.76 -7.61
C LEU A 80 -15.33 -13.56 -8.48
N ASN A 81 -15.44 -13.90 -9.75
CA ASN A 81 -14.39 -13.56 -10.72
C ASN A 81 -14.59 -12.14 -11.24
N VAL A 82 -13.51 -11.39 -11.23
CA VAL A 82 -13.47 -10.02 -11.75
C VAL A 82 -12.23 -9.82 -12.61
N LYS A 83 -12.31 -8.89 -13.56
CA LYS A 83 -11.18 -8.49 -14.39
C LYS A 83 -10.41 -7.38 -13.68
N ILE A 84 -9.16 -7.65 -13.35
CA ILE A 84 -8.24 -6.74 -12.65
C ILE A 84 -6.85 -6.83 -13.28
N ASN A 85 -6.04 -5.79 -13.06
CA ASN A 85 -4.59 -5.93 -13.19
C ASN A 85 -4.04 -6.43 -11.84
N PRO A 86 -3.66 -7.70 -11.71
CA PRO A 86 -3.31 -8.28 -10.42
C PRO A 86 -2.02 -7.68 -9.85
N GLU A 87 -1.05 -7.33 -10.69
CA GLU A 87 0.22 -6.76 -10.26
C GLU A 87 0.04 -5.37 -9.64
N HIS A 88 -0.61 -4.46 -10.35
CA HIS A 88 -0.86 -3.10 -9.86
C HIS A 88 -1.77 -3.08 -8.64
N LEU A 89 -2.84 -3.87 -8.67
CA LEU A 89 -3.76 -3.94 -7.53
C LEU A 89 -3.09 -4.53 -6.29
N GLU A 90 -2.27 -5.57 -6.45
CA GLU A 90 -1.51 -6.12 -5.34
C GLU A 90 -0.56 -5.08 -4.72
N ARG A 91 0.15 -4.30 -5.54
CA ARG A 91 1.03 -3.23 -5.05
C ARG A 91 0.28 -2.22 -4.18
N ILE A 92 -0.88 -1.73 -4.65
CA ILE A 92 -1.70 -0.80 -3.86
C ILE A 92 -2.13 -1.43 -2.54
N LEU A 93 -2.71 -2.63 -2.59
CA LEU A 93 -3.22 -3.29 -1.40
C LEU A 93 -2.12 -3.61 -0.39
N LEU A 94 -0.94 -4.04 -0.86
CA LEU A 94 0.21 -4.29 0.01
C LEU A 94 0.67 -3.03 0.72
N HIS A 95 0.86 -1.92 0.01
CA HIS A 95 1.25 -0.64 0.63
C HIS A 95 0.24 -0.21 1.70
N LEU A 96 -1.06 -0.29 1.42
CA LEU A 96 -2.11 0.11 2.36
C LEU A 96 -2.19 -0.83 3.56
N LEU A 97 -2.06 -2.13 3.35
CA LEU A 97 -2.08 -3.13 4.43
C LEU A 97 -0.83 -3.08 5.29
N GLU A 98 0.35 -2.85 4.71
CA GLU A 98 1.59 -2.64 5.44
C GLU A 98 1.52 -1.38 6.30
N ASN A 99 0.94 -0.32 5.76
CA ASN A 99 0.68 0.91 6.50
C ASN A 99 -0.27 0.65 7.69
N ALA A 100 -1.36 -0.08 7.46
CA ALA A 100 -2.27 -0.48 8.52
C ALA A 100 -1.58 -1.35 9.58
N ALA A 101 -0.72 -2.28 9.17
CA ALA A 101 0.06 -3.13 10.08
C ALA A 101 1.01 -2.33 10.96
N GLU A 102 1.65 -1.30 10.39
CA GLU A 102 2.59 -0.42 11.12
C GLU A 102 1.89 0.39 12.21
N TYR A 103 0.70 0.94 11.89
CA TYR A 103 -0.01 1.86 12.79
C TYR A 103 -1.08 1.22 13.66
N THR A 104 -1.36 -0.07 13.51
CA THR A 104 -2.31 -0.80 14.35
C THR A 104 -1.58 -1.45 15.52
N PRO A 105 -1.89 -1.06 16.78
CA PRO A 105 -1.26 -1.62 17.97
C PRO A 105 -1.72 -3.06 18.21
N ALA A 106 -1.00 -3.76 19.10
CA ALA A 106 -1.36 -5.10 19.55
C ALA A 106 -2.82 -5.19 19.99
N GLY A 107 -3.50 -6.27 19.61
CA GLY A 107 -4.93 -6.47 19.89
C GLY A 107 -5.88 -5.70 18.97
N GLY A 108 -5.36 -4.91 18.02
CA GLY A 108 -6.16 -4.17 17.04
C GLY A 108 -6.75 -5.04 15.93
N LYS A 109 -7.38 -4.40 14.96
CA LYS A 109 -8.05 -5.07 13.84
C LYS A 109 -7.75 -4.36 12.53
N ILE A 110 -7.59 -5.17 11.46
CA ILE A 110 -7.43 -4.70 10.08
C ILE A 110 -8.39 -5.48 9.19
N TRP A 111 -9.14 -4.76 8.35
CA TRP A 111 -10.07 -5.34 7.38
C TRP A 111 -9.68 -4.97 5.96
N LEU A 112 -9.86 -5.93 5.06
CA LEU A 112 -9.85 -5.74 3.62
C LEU A 112 -11.23 -6.15 3.09
N ASP A 113 -12.00 -5.17 2.66
CA ASP A 113 -13.35 -5.36 2.12
C ASP A 113 -13.36 -5.11 0.62
N PHE A 114 -14.13 -5.91 -0.11
CA PHE A 114 -14.42 -5.71 -1.52
C PHE A 114 -15.90 -5.46 -1.73
N LYS A 115 -16.23 -4.46 -2.55
CA LYS A 115 -17.61 -4.16 -2.98
C LYS A 115 -17.67 -3.93 -4.48
N LYS A 116 -18.59 -4.64 -5.15
CA LYS A 116 -18.93 -4.38 -6.54
C LYS A 116 -19.91 -3.22 -6.58
N ARG A 117 -19.53 -2.10 -7.22
CA ARG A 117 -20.35 -0.87 -7.29
C ARG A 117 -21.09 -0.70 -8.62
N GLY A 118 -20.86 -1.55 -9.60
CA GLY A 118 -21.48 -1.52 -10.92
C GLY A 118 -20.93 -2.62 -11.80
N ALA A 119 -21.25 -2.57 -13.10
CA ALA A 119 -20.77 -3.58 -14.06
C ALA A 119 -19.25 -3.59 -14.21
N HIS A 120 -18.64 -2.41 -14.10
CA HIS A 120 -17.20 -2.19 -14.34
C HIS A 120 -16.47 -1.46 -13.21
N THR A 121 -17.13 -1.22 -12.08
CA THR A 121 -16.58 -0.49 -10.94
C THR A 121 -16.44 -1.43 -9.75
N HIS A 122 -15.22 -1.53 -9.24
CA HIS A 122 -14.87 -2.30 -8.06
C HIS A 122 -14.31 -1.37 -6.99
N GLN A 123 -14.65 -1.63 -5.74
CA GLN A 123 -14.20 -0.84 -4.60
C GLN A 123 -13.51 -1.74 -3.59
N PHE A 124 -12.28 -1.38 -3.21
CA PHE A 124 -11.53 -1.99 -2.12
C PHE A 124 -11.48 -1.03 -0.95
N ILE A 125 -11.72 -1.52 0.25
CA ILE A 125 -11.75 -0.73 1.47
C ILE A 125 -10.80 -1.38 2.47
N ILE A 126 -9.77 -0.65 2.87
CA ILE A 126 -8.84 -1.06 3.91
C ILE A 126 -9.10 -0.22 5.15
N SER A 127 -9.47 -0.86 6.24
CA SER A 127 -9.78 -0.20 7.52
C SER A 127 -8.92 -0.78 8.63
N ASP A 128 -8.47 0.06 9.54
CA ASP A 128 -7.73 -0.34 10.72
C ASP A 128 -8.29 0.32 11.99
N THR A 129 -7.84 -0.15 13.14
CA THR A 129 -8.12 0.44 14.45
C THR A 129 -6.88 1.10 15.05
N GLY A 130 -6.00 1.61 14.21
CA GLY A 130 -4.78 2.30 14.60
C GLY A 130 -5.00 3.72 15.12
N CYS A 131 -3.93 4.49 15.16
CA CYS A 131 -3.97 5.86 15.67
C CYS A 131 -4.78 6.83 14.80
N GLY A 132 -5.14 6.42 13.57
CA GLY A 132 -5.79 7.29 12.60
C GLY A 132 -4.84 8.33 12.02
N ILE A 133 -5.39 9.25 11.23
CA ILE A 133 -4.65 10.33 10.59
C ILE A 133 -5.20 11.66 11.10
N PRO A 134 -4.35 12.53 11.70
CA PRO A 134 -4.75 13.86 12.15
C PRO A 134 -5.38 14.66 11.01
N GLU A 135 -6.38 15.47 11.33
CA GLU A 135 -7.16 16.22 10.33
C GLU A 135 -6.28 17.14 9.48
N GLU A 136 -5.30 17.78 10.12
CA GLU A 136 -4.35 18.68 9.48
C GLU A 136 -3.41 17.99 8.46
N GLN A 137 -3.28 16.66 8.53
CA GLN A 137 -2.42 15.89 7.63
C GLN A 137 -3.18 15.24 6.48
N ARG A 138 -4.52 15.13 6.57
CA ARG A 138 -5.35 14.34 5.64
C ARG A 138 -5.28 14.81 4.20
N GLU A 139 -5.11 16.11 3.97
CA GLU A 139 -5.00 16.66 2.62
C GLU A 139 -3.63 16.39 1.97
N ASP A 140 -2.61 16.18 2.80
CA ASP A 140 -1.22 16.09 2.34
C ASP A 140 -0.66 14.67 2.28
N ILE A 141 -1.38 13.68 2.83
CA ILE A 141 -0.88 12.28 2.93
C ILE A 141 -0.57 11.61 1.58
N PHE A 142 -1.18 12.08 0.49
CA PHE A 142 -0.91 11.60 -0.87
C PHE A 142 0.15 12.41 -1.61
N LYS A 143 0.68 13.48 -1.01
CA LYS A 143 1.76 14.27 -1.58
C LYS A 143 3.11 13.64 -1.23
N PRO A 144 4.06 13.55 -2.19
CA PRO A 144 5.39 13.01 -1.93
C PRO A 144 6.12 13.80 -0.83
N PHE A 145 6.87 13.07 0.00
CA PHE A 145 7.76 13.63 1.03
C PHE A 145 7.06 14.49 2.10
N THR A 146 5.76 14.36 2.27
CA THR A 146 5.04 15.06 3.34
C THR A 146 5.56 14.56 4.69
N GLU A 147 6.06 15.48 5.53
CA GLU A 147 6.54 15.22 6.90
C GLU A 147 7.71 14.24 7.05
N VAL A 148 8.55 14.06 6.04
CA VAL A 148 9.78 13.27 6.17
C VAL A 148 10.80 14.04 7.01
N LYS A 149 10.71 13.91 8.33
CA LYS A 149 11.73 14.38 9.28
C LYS A 149 12.76 13.30 9.60
N ASP A 150 12.38 12.06 9.45
CA ASP A 150 13.19 10.91 9.81
C ASP A 150 12.83 9.71 8.90
N LEU A 151 13.75 9.34 8.01
CA LEU A 151 13.56 8.22 7.08
C LEU A 151 13.35 6.87 7.79
N THR A 152 13.74 6.74 9.06
CA THR A 152 13.50 5.50 9.82
C THR A 152 12.03 5.31 10.17
N LYS A 153 11.22 6.37 10.06
CA LYS A 153 9.77 6.38 10.31
C LYS A 153 8.94 6.34 9.03
N GLY A 154 9.59 6.33 7.88
CA GLY A 154 8.98 6.30 6.56
C GLY A 154 9.55 7.38 5.65
N ASP A 155 9.44 7.17 4.36
CA ASP A 155 9.98 8.08 3.33
C ASP A 155 8.90 8.97 2.69
N GLY A 156 7.64 8.82 3.11
CA GLY A 156 6.53 9.60 2.58
C GLY A 156 6.17 9.30 1.12
N LEU A 157 6.58 8.17 0.58
CA LEU A 157 6.34 7.77 -0.82
C LEU A 157 5.29 6.68 -1.00
N GLY A 158 4.97 5.90 0.03
CA GLY A 158 4.05 4.76 -0.08
C GLY A 158 2.65 5.15 -0.56
N LEU A 159 1.98 6.10 0.09
CA LEU A 159 0.64 6.57 -0.32
C LEU A 159 0.65 7.32 -1.65
N PRO A 160 1.60 8.21 -1.95
CA PRO A 160 1.75 8.80 -3.28
C PRO A 160 1.89 7.76 -4.40
N ILE A 161 2.68 6.71 -4.21
CA ILE A 161 2.82 5.60 -5.16
C ILE A 161 1.46 4.91 -5.38
N CYS A 162 0.73 4.60 -4.32
CA CYS A 162 -0.62 4.02 -4.42
C CYS A 162 -1.57 4.89 -5.23
N SER A 163 -1.55 6.20 -5.01
CA SER A 163 -2.38 7.15 -5.76
C SER A 163 -2.04 7.18 -7.25
N LEU A 164 -0.76 7.14 -7.61
CA LEU A 164 -0.29 7.06 -9.00
C LEU A 164 -0.72 5.76 -9.68
N ILE A 165 -0.58 4.62 -8.99
CA ILE A 165 -1.01 3.32 -9.52
C ILE A 165 -2.53 3.31 -9.72
N ALA A 166 -3.31 3.82 -8.77
CA ALA A 166 -4.76 3.93 -8.89
C ALA A 166 -5.17 4.78 -10.10
N ALA A 167 -4.52 5.92 -10.31
CA ALA A 167 -4.77 6.77 -11.48
C ALA A 167 -4.45 6.05 -12.79
N LYS A 168 -3.36 5.27 -12.86
CA LYS A 168 -3.02 4.43 -14.00
C LYS A 168 -4.09 3.37 -14.30
N MET A 169 -4.75 2.86 -13.27
CA MET A 169 -5.86 1.92 -13.36
C MET A 169 -7.21 2.60 -13.69
N ASN A 170 -7.23 3.89 -14.01
CA ASN A 170 -8.44 4.71 -14.16
C ASN A 170 -9.32 4.70 -12.89
N GLY A 171 -8.69 4.58 -11.74
CA GLY A 171 -9.31 4.60 -10.44
C GLY A 171 -8.87 5.80 -9.60
N SER A 172 -9.22 5.76 -8.34
CA SER A 172 -8.82 6.76 -7.35
C SER A 172 -8.59 6.12 -5.99
N LEU A 173 -7.76 6.74 -5.19
CA LEU A 173 -7.51 6.38 -3.80
C LEU A 173 -7.88 7.57 -2.92
N THR A 174 -8.73 7.33 -1.93
CA THR A 174 -9.21 8.36 -1.00
C THR A 174 -9.14 7.89 0.45
N LEU A 175 -9.02 8.84 1.37
CA LEU A 175 -9.17 8.61 2.81
C LEU A 175 -10.63 8.89 3.20
N ASP A 176 -11.28 7.93 3.87
CA ASP A 176 -12.62 8.13 4.43
C ASP A 176 -12.52 8.90 5.76
N SER A 177 -12.73 10.21 5.69
CA SER A 177 -12.66 11.11 6.84
C SER A 177 -13.82 10.92 7.84
N SER A 178 -14.86 10.20 7.48
CA SER A 178 -15.97 9.87 8.39
C SER A 178 -15.66 8.69 9.33
N TYR A 179 -14.61 7.93 9.02
CA TYR A 179 -14.18 6.81 9.84
C TYR A 179 -13.31 7.30 11.00
N THR A 180 -13.73 7.00 12.25
CA THR A 180 -13.12 7.55 13.47
C THR A 180 -12.42 6.52 14.37
N LYS A 181 -12.40 5.24 13.98
CA LYS A 181 -11.80 4.16 14.78
C LYS A 181 -10.32 3.91 14.47
N GLY A 182 -9.77 4.59 13.49
CA GLY A 182 -8.43 4.44 12.95
C GLY A 182 -8.34 5.13 11.60
N ALA A 183 -7.70 4.52 10.60
CA ALA A 183 -7.69 4.98 9.21
C ALA A 183 -8.53 4.05 8.32
N ARG A 184 -9.14 4.62 7.28
CA ARG A 184 -9.85 3.87 6.25
C ARG A 184 -9.54 4.47 4.88
N PHE A 185 -8.96 3.65 4.01
CA PHE A 185 -8.69 3.98 2.62
C PHE A 185 -9.69 3.27 1.69
N VAL A 186 -10.09 3.99 0.63
CA VAL A 186 -11.07 3.52 -0.36
C VAL A 186 -10.53 3.72 -1.77
#